data_ee70280cee208e6c468071adc95bcc4f
#
_entry.id   ee70280cee208e6c468071adc95bcc4f
#
_cell.length_a   1.000
_cell.length_b   1.000
_cell.length_c   1.000
_cell.angle_alpha   90.00
_cell.angle_beta   90.00
_cell.angle_gamma   90.00
#
_symmetry.space_group_name_H-M   'P 1'
#
loop_
_entity.id
_entity.type
_entity.pdbx_description
1 polymer ?
#
loop_
_entity_poly.entity_id
_entity_poly.type
_entity_poly.pdbx_seq_one_letter_code
_entity_poly.pdbx_strand_id
1 'polypeptide(L)'
;MAVAGGVLFSCTGGRKIPQVTTSPTTTIDTRWPVKQVIYLMLENRSFDNLFGQFPGVNGATHGFANGHEQALIPCPDWMPGDLQHDHAAALNCLNGDKLDGFGGGKWGAVYGYSQFHEAQIPNYYTWARDYAISDNFYASALGPSYPNHFYFIAGQSGGVIDNPENIGARVEAVNKKIYKSWGCDAIGDGVFVFVKDQHGNLTKHDTCFTYPTVGEQLTTAGVDWAFYAADWGQPGYFWNAYNGIGDVFHDKEYWNAHVRSVDVLLKDIKANLLPAVTWVTPRFELSDHPPYSTSFSHNWVTDIVNAVMTSDMWEHTAIFVTWDEWGGFYDQVKPPQIDDYGLGFRVPMLTISPYVKRGVIDDVVGEFSSPLKFISDNWGLPYLTSRIAKTHNFEHVFDFNQQPRTPQVTSQRAPATGDAFHHPTSYPGWPKGTVVPPGNPF
;
A
#
# COMPACT_ATOMS: atom_id res chain seq x y z
N MET A 1 22.55 -24.28 42.04
CA MET A 1 22.60 -24.71 40.64
C MET A 1 21.17 -24.90 40.17
N ALA A 2 20.65 -23.94 39.48
CA ALA A 2 19.35 -24.04 38.83
C ALA A 2 19.59 -23.87 37.32
N VAL A 3 19.30 -24.95 36.58
CA VAL A 3 19.44 -25.01 35.13
C VAL A 3 18.24 -24.29 34.53
N ALA A 4 18.49 -23.19 33.83
CA ALA A 4 17.45 -22.50 33.02
C ALA A 4 17.26 -23.31 31.75
N GLY A 5 16.10 -23.98 31.62
CA GLY A 5 15.66 -24.63 30.39
C GLY A 5 15.18 -23.60 29.41
N GLY A 6 15.92 -23.36 28.35
CA GLY A 6 15.47 -22.61 27.20
C GLY A 6 14.38 -23.38 26.47
N VAL A 7 13.21 -22.81 26.38
CA VAL A 7 12.10 -23.36 25.57
C VAL A 7 12.40 -23.01 24.11
N LEU A 8 12.90 -23.97 23.36
CA LEU A 8 12.92 -23.94 21.90
C LEU A 8 11.48 -24.09 21.41
N PHE A 9 10.88 -23.03 20.92
CA PHE A 9 9.64 -23.12 20.15
C PHE A 9 9.95 -23.80 18.81
N SER A 10 9.68 -25.09 18.72
CA SER A 10 9.65 -25.84 17.49
C SER A 10 8.38 -25.42 16.71
N CYS A 11 8.55 -24.83 15.56
CA CYS A 11 7.48 -24.56 14.60
C CYS A 11 6.98 -25.85 13.94
N THR A 12 6.17 -26.66 14.64
CA THR A 12 5.51 -27.85 14.08
C THR A 12 4.05 -27.96 14.47
N GLY A 13 3.34 -26.86 14.43
CA GLY A 13 1.89 -26.83 14.59
C GLY A 13 1.31 -25.65 13.84
N GLY A 14 1.19 -25.77 12.51
CA GLY A 14 0.49 -24.75 11.73
C GLY A 14 -0.91 -24.54 12.28
N ARG A 15 -1.37 -23.29 12.35
CA ARG A 15 -2.75 -22.94 12.69
C ARG A 15 -3.66 -23.52 11.61
N LYS A 16 -4.80 -24.11 11.98
CA LYS A 16 -5.79 -24.52 10.99
C LYS A 16 -6.42 -23.28 10.39
N ILE A 17 -6.16 -23.02 9.11
CA ILE A 17 -6.88 -22.00 8.35
C ILE A 17 -8.30 -22.51 8.00
N PRO A 18 -9.27 -21.58 7.82
CA PRO A 18 -10.61 -21.92 7.38
C PRO A 18 -10.57 -22.65 6.04
N GLN A 19 -11.34 -23.71 5.88
CA GLN A 19 -11.40 -24.41 4.60
C GLN A 19 -12.24 -23.63 3.60
N VAL A 20 -11.78 -23.59 2.35
CA VAL A 20 -12.57 -23.06 1.24
C VAL A 20 -13.78 -23.96 1.03
N THR A 21 -14.97 -23.49 1.39
CA THR A 21 -16.21 -24.23 1.16
C THR A 21 -16.79 -23.83 -0.18
N THR A 22 -16.93 -24.79 -1.09
CA THR A 22 -17.64 -24.63 -2.37
C THR A 22 -19.18 -24.65 -2.22
N SER A 23 -19.70 -24.16 -1.11
CA SER A 23 -21.17 -24.09 -0.91
C SER A 23 -21.77 -22.99 -1.77
N PRO A 24 -23.03 -23.17 -2.27
CA PRO A 24 -23.67 -22.17 -3.11
C PRO A 24 -23.75 -20.85 -2.36
N THR A 25 -23.42 -19.79 -3.06
CA THR A 25 -23.43 -18.39 -2.63
C THR A 25 -24.72 -18.04 -1.92
N THR A 26 -24.76 -18.19 -0.60
CA THR A 26 -25.69 -17.41 0.22
C THR A 26 -25.21 -15.98 0.07
N THR A 27 -26.04 -15.12 -0.51
CA THR A 27 -25.78 -13.66 -0.51
C THR A 27 -25.71 -13.23 0.96
N ILE A 28 -24.51 -12.98 1.45
CA ILE A 28 -24.34 -12.47 2.80
C ILE A 28 -24.82 -11.04 2.80
N ASP A 29 -25.78 -10.72 3.65
CA ASP A 29 -26.30 -9.36 3.77
C ASP A 29 -25.16 -8.44 4.24
N THR A 30 -25.01 -7.33 3.53
CA THR A 30 -24.08 -6.25 3.89
C THR A 30 -24.81 -5.15 4.66
N ARG A 31 -24.11 -4.49 5.58
CA ARG A 31 -24.66 -3.34 6.32
C ARG A 31 -25.02 -2.18 5.41
N TRP A 32 -24.22 -1.95 4.36
CA TRP A 32 -24.40 -0.90 3.38
C TRP A 32 -24.66 -1.48 1.99
N PRO A 33 -25.13 -0.68 1.02
CA PRO A 33 -25.37 -1.16 -0.34
C PRO A 33 -24.06 -1.48 -1.10
N VAL A 34 -22.93 -1.59 -0.41
CA VAL A 34 -21.62 -1.94 -0.95
C VAL A 34 -21.43 -3.45 -0.85
N LYS A 35 -21.31 -4.11 -2.01
CA LYS A 35 -21.10 -5.55 -2.13
C LYS A 35 -19.69 -5.92 -2.61
N GLN A 36 -18.96 -4.96 -3.18
CA GLN A 36 -17.58 -5.08 -3.56
C GLN A 36 -16.76 -3.98 -2.90
N VAL A 37 -15.63 -4.37 -2.31
CA VAL A 37 -14.60 -3.44 -1.84
C VAL A 37 -13.32 -3.76 -2.57
N ILE A 38 -12.71 -2.76 -3.22
CA ILE A 38 -11.39 -2.84 -3.83
C ILE A 38 -10.47 -1.96 -2.99
N TYR A 39 -9.44 -2.56 -2.39
CA TYR A 39 -8.44 -1.87 -1.61
C TYR A 39 -7.11 -1.97 -2.33
N LEU A 40 -6.64 -0.88 -2.93
CA LEU A 40 -5.46 -0.79 -3.77
C LEU A 40 -4.38 0.01 -3.05
N MET A 41 -3.19 -0.56 -2.93
CA MET A 41 -2.02 0.07 -2.33
C MET A 41 -0.92 0.21 -3.38
N LEU A 42 -0.51 1.46 -3.60
CA LEU A 42 0.65 1.86 -4.40
C LEU A 42 1.85 2.08 -3.50
N GLU A 43 2.95 2.58 -4.07
CA GLU A 43 4.24 2.63 -3.38
C GLU A 43 4.81 4.04 -3.28
N ASN A 44 5.27 4.35 -2.08
CA ASN A 44 6.26 5.36 -1.76
C ASN A 44 5.92 6.79 -2.17
N ARG A 45 4.75 7.31 -1.71
CA ARG A 45 4.43 8.74 -1.89
C ARG A 45 3.79 9.34 -0.64
N SER A 46 4.37 10.45 -0.16
CA SER A 46 3.73 11.23 0.90
C SER A 46 2.50 11.99 0.38
N PHE A 47 1.66 12.44 1.32
CA PHE A 47 0.51 13.27 0.96
C PHE A 47 0.94 14.57 0.28
N ASP A 48 1.91 15.29 0.83
CA ASP A 48 2.37 16.56 0.24
C ASP A 48 3.07 16.36 -1.12
N ASN A 49 3.69 15.20 -1.37
CA ASN A 49 4.29 14.90 -2.66
C ASN A 49 3.24 14.82 -3.79
N LEU A 50 2.06 14.23 -3.53
CA LEU A 50 1.02 14.08 -4.57
C LEU A 50 -0.06 15.16 -4.50
N PHE A 51 -0.50 15.54 -3.31
CA PHE A 51 -1.69 16.37 -3.12
C PHE A 51 -1.43 17.65 -2.32
N GLY A 52 -0.17 17.98 -1.97
CA GLY A 52 0.13 19.20 -1.22
C GLY A 52 -0.36 20.50 -1.87
N GLN A 53 -0.62 20.49 -3.19
CA GLN A 53 -1.20 21.61 -3.95
C GLN A 53 -2.72 21.47 -4.21
N PHE A 54 -3.38 20.41 -3.73
CA PHE A 54 -4.82 20.26 -3.95
C PHE A 54 -5.59 21.33 -3.15
N PRO A 55 -6.57 22.03 -3.78
CA PRO A 55 -7.27 23.12 -3.09
C PRO A 55 -8.05 22.65 -1.86
N GLY A 56 -7.83 23.28 -0.73
CA GLY A 56 -8.58 23.09 0.49
C GLY A 56 -8.03 22.05 1.47
N VAL A 57 -7.02 21.26 1.09
CA VAL A 57 -6.36 20.29 1.99
C VAL A 57 -5.36 20.98 2.91
N ASN A 58 -4.98 20.30 3.98
CA ASN A 58 -3.84 20.65 4.80
C ASN A 58 -2.53 20.25 4.10
N GLY A 59 -2.22 20.93 3.00
CA GLY A 59 -1.04 20.66 2.16
C GLY A 59 0.01 21.75 2.22
N ALA A 60 1.25 21.42 1.81
CA ALA A 60 2.37 22.35 1.77
C ALA A 60 2.93 22.54 0.36
N THR A 61 3.41 23.74 0.06
CA THR A 61 4.21 24.07 -1.12
C THR A 61 5.65 24.48 -0.76
N HIS A 62 5.92 24.57 0.53
CA HIS A 62 7.24 24.84 1.12
C HIS A 62 7.47 23.88 2.27
N GLY A 63 8.72 23.58 2.53
CA GLY A 63 9.16 22.74 3.64
C GLY A 63 10.41 23.30 4.30
N PHE A 64 10.83 22.67 5.37
CA PHE A 64 12.07 23.01 6.05
C PHE A 64 13.14 21.96 5.81
N ALA A 65 14.35 22.37 5.42
CA ALA A 65 15.53 21.54 5.31
C ALA A 65 16.64 22.11 6.17
N ASN A 66 17.10 21.32 7.15
CA ASN A 66 18.15 21.78 8.07
C ASN A 66 17.84 23.15 8.72
N GLY A 67 16.58 23.38 9.07
CA GLY A 67 16.13 24.64 9.69
C GLY A 67 15.93 25.82 8.73
N HIS A 68 16.07 25.63 7.43
CA HIS A 68 15.82 26.65 6.41
C HIS A 68 14.59 26.30 5.58
N GLU A 69 13.72 27.29 5.38
CA GLU A 69 12.56 27.15 4.49
C GLU A 69 13.01 27.04 3.03
N GLN A 70 12.39 26.15 2.28
CA GLN A 70 12.58 26.00 0.84
C GLN A 70 11.27 25.63 0.15
N ALA A 71 11.10 26.05 -1.10
CA ALA A 71 9.96 25.62 -1.91
C ALA A 71 10.08 24.14 -2.29
N LEU A 72 8.95 23.45 -2.36
CA LEU A 72 8.90 22.12 -2.97
C LEU A 72 9.03 22.26 -4.48
N ILE A 73 10.04 21.60 -5.05
CA ILE A 73 10.28 21.64 -6.50
C ILE A 73 9.33 20.68 -7.26
N PRO A 74 9.11 20.88 -8.57
CA PRO A 74 8.37 19.89 -9.36
C PRO A 74 9.00 18.51 -9.30
N CYS A 75 8.21 17.48 -8.94
CA CYS A 75 8.66 16.10 -8.94
C CYS A 75 8.75 15.59 -10.38
N PRO A 76 9.87 14.99 -10.81
CA PRO A 76 9.96 14.40 -12.15
C PRO A 76 9.14 13.10 -12.21
N ASP A 77 8.58 12.83 -13.38
CA ASP A 77 7.85 11.57 -13.63
C ASP A 77 8.74 10.33 -13.43
N TRP A 78 9.95 10.38 -13.98
CA TRP A 78 10.98 9.38 -13.77
C TRP A 78 12.05 9.90 -12.82
N MET A 79 12.43 9.07 -11.87
CA MET A 79 13.50 9.41 -10.94
C MET A 79 14.78 8.65 -11.26
N PRO A 80 15.98 9.25 -11.04
CA PRO A 80 17.24 8.58 -11.33
C PRO A 80 17.64 7.54 -10.27
N GLY A 81 16.83 7.34 -9.25
CA GLY A 81 17.02 6.38 -8.17
C GLY A 81 16.03 6.62 -7.04
N ASP A 82 16.09 5.76 -6.08
CA ASP A 82 15.22 5.74 -4.93
C ASP A 82 15.70 6.67 -3.80
N LEU A 83 14.77 7.12 -2.95
CA LEU A 83 15.06 7.89 -1.75
C LEU A 83 15.20 6.94 -0.54
N GLN A 84 15.88 7.39 0.49
CA GLN A 84 15.95 6.63 1.74
C GLN A 84 14.61 6.72 2.49
N HIS A 85 14.03 5.56 2.80
CA HIS A 85 12.72 5.46 3.44
C HIS A 85 12.60 4.27 4.42
N ASP A 86 13.73 3.76 4.94
CA ASP A 86 13.73 2.79 6.05
C ASP A 86 13.31 3.44 7.38
N HIS A 87 13.18 2.65 8.43
CA HIS A 87 12.80 3.17 9.76
C HIS A 87 13.79 4.24 10.28
N ALA A 88 15.08 4.06 10.05
CA ALA A 88 16.09 5.04 10.44
C ALA A 88 15.94 6.36 9.66
N ALA A 89 15.65 6.28 8.35
CA ALA A 89 15.34 7.44 7.52
C ALA A 89 14.08 8.17 8.02
N ALA A 90 13.05 7.45 8.45
CA ALA A 90 11.85 8.04 9.04
C ALA A 90 12.17 8.87 10.30
N LEU A 91 12.99 8.31 11.20
CA LEU A 91 13.45 9.04 12.38
C LEU A 91 14.32 10.27 12.04
N ASN A 92 15.14 10.17 10.98
CA ASN A 92 15.91 11.30 10.47
C ASN A 92 14.99 12.38 9.88
N CYS A 93 13.97 12.01 9.13
CA CYS A 93 12.98 12.94 8.58
C CYS A 93 12.24 13.69 9.69
N LEU A 94 11.86 13.03 10.76
CA LEU A 94 11.25 13.65 11.94
C LEU A 94 12.20 14.64 12.62
N ASN A 95 13.49 14.31 12.73
CA ASN A 95 14.52 15.09 13.44
C ASN A 95 14.00 15.65 14.78
N GLY A 96 13.54 14.79 15.67
CA GLY A 96 12.69 15.15 16.81
C GLY A 96 11.31 15.59 16.33
N ASP A 97 10.98 16.85 16.43
CA ASP A 97 9.68 17.39 15.99
C ASP A 97 9.82 18.45 14.87
N LYS A 98 10.99 18.54 14.22
CA LYS A 98 11.29 19.61 13.29
C LYS A 98 10.80 19.35 11.87
N LEU A 99 10.66 18.09 11.48
CA LEU A 99 10.25 17.68 10.13
C LEU A 99 11.14 18.28 9.03
N ASP A 100 12.46 18.32 9.26
CA ASP A 100 13.42 19.02 8.39
C ASP A 100 14.55 18.10 7.85
N GLY A 101 14.40 16.77 7.99
CA GLY A 101 15.41 15.78 7.61
C GLY A 101 15.11 14.98 6.34
N PHE A 102 14.19 15.38 5.48
CA PHE A 102 13.79 14.63 4.27
C PHE A 102 14.83 14.63 3.14
N GLY A 103 15.91 15.38 3.27
CA GLY A 103 17.01 15.43 2.29
C GLY A 103 18.06 14.33 2.42
N GLY A 104 17.75 13.21 3.10
CA GLY A 104 18.68 12.11 3.33
C GLY A 104 19.11 11.39 2.06
N GLY A 105 20.41 10.99 1.98
CA GLY A 105 20.96 10.27 0.85
C GLY A 105 21.13 11.09 -0.43
N LYS A 106 21.66 10.46 -1.47
CA LYS A 106 21.98 11.12 -2.75
C LYS A 106 20.76 11.73 -3.43
N TRP A 107 19.66 10.99 -3.51
CA TRP A 107 18.47 11.41 -4.24
C TRP A 107 17.49 12.18 -3.36
N GLY A 108 17.47 11.92 -2.06
CA GLY A 108 16.72 12.72 -1.10
C GLY A 108 17.17 14.17 -1.07
N ALA A 109 18.49 14.42 -1.14
CA ALA A 109 19.05 15.77 -1.22
C ALA A 109 18.57 16.57 -2.46
N VAL A 110 18.12 15.87 -3.52
CA VAL A 110 17.61 16.50 -4.75
C VAL A 110 16.10 16.50 -4.81
N TYR A 111 15.45 15.40 -4.46
CA TYR A 111 14.02 15.18 -4.70
C TYR A 111 13.18 14.94 -3.44
N GLY A 112 13.79 14.85 -2.26
CA GLY A 112 13.03 14.69 -1.01
C GLY A 112 12.00 15.81 -0.80
N TYR A 113 12.32 17.04 -1.26
CA TYR A 113 11.44 18.20 -1.22
C TYR A 113 10.85 18.48 -2.61
N SER A 114 10.13 17.51 -3.16
CA SER A 114 9.46 17.64 -4.46
C SER A 114 7.99 17.24 -4.40
N GLN A 115 7.19 17.79 -5.31
CA GLN A 115 5.76 17.47 -5.40
C GLN A 115 5.27 17.47 -6.84
N PHE A 116 4.23 16.68 -7.11
CA PHE A 116 3.54 16.64 -8.39
C PHE A 116 2.53 17.78 -8.51
N HIS A 117 2.28 18.19 -9.76
CA HIS A 117 1.22 19.11 -10.11
C HIS A 117 0.04 18.35 -10.73
N GLU A 118 -1.16 18.92 -10.67
CA GLU A 118 -2.37 18.34 -11.25
C GLU A 118 -2.18 17.87 -12.70
N ALA A 119 -1.48 18.64 -13.53
CA ALA A 119 -1.24 18.29 -14.94
C ALA A 119 -0.45 16.97 -15.13
N GLN A 120 0.29 16.54 -14.12
CA GLN A 120 1.07 15.30 -14.16
C GLN A 120 0.25 14.07 -13.70
N ILE A 121 -0.71 14.29 -12.78
CA ILE A 121 -1.56 13.24 -12.19
C ILE A 121 -3.06 13.63 -12.22
N PRO A 122 -3.60 13.97 -13.40
CA PRO A 122 -4.88 14.68 -13.53
C PRO A 122 -6.08 13.91 -12.97
N ASN A 123 -6.08 12.57 -13.06
CA ASN A 123 -7.23 11.78 -12.64
C ASN A 123 -7.29 11.63 -11.11
N TYR A 124 -6.16 11.60 -10.42
CA TYR A 124 -6.13 11.62 -8.96
C TYR A 124 -6.80 12.90 -8.43
N TYR A 125 -6.50 14.06 -9.03
CA TYR A 125 -7.14 15.33 -8.70
C TYR A 125 -8.64 15.36 -9.09
N THR A 126 -9.00 14.74 -10.22
CA THR A 126 -10.39 14.63 -10.64
C THR A 126 -11.20 13.80 -9.64
N TRP A 127 -10.66 12.64 -9.21
CA TRP A 127 -11.34 11.80 -8.23
C TRP A 127 -11.41 12.45 -6.84
N ALA A 128 -10.38 13.18 -6.42
CA ALA A 128 -10.44 13.95 -5.18
C ALA A 128 -11.54 15.01 -5.19
N ARG A 129 -11.81 15.66 -6.35
CA ARG A 129 -12.92 16.62 -6.50
C ARG A 129 -14.29 15.97 -6.59
N ASP A 130 -14.37 14.81 -7.24
CA ASP A 130 -15.66 14.16 -7.50
C ASP A 130 -16.07 13.18 -6.40
N TYR A 131 -15.14 12.72 -5.58
CA TYR A 131 -15.36 11.78 -4.49
C TYR A 131 -14.74 12.33 -3.19
N ALA A 132 -13.93 11.53 -2.48
CA ALA A 132 -13.29 11.98 -1.26
C ALA A 132 -11.77 11.76 -1.29
N ILE A 133 -11.05 12.70 -0.68
CA ILE A 133 -9.63 12.58 -0.35
C ILE A 133 -9.45 12.80 1.16
N SER A 134 -8.65 11.95 1.81
CA SER A 134 -8.28 12.17 3.21
C SER A 134 -6.91 12.83 3.26
N ASP A 135 -6.81 13.98 3.94
CA ASP A 135 -5.57 14.72 4.16
C ASP A 135 -4.98 14.50 5.56
N ASN A 136 -5.59 13.57 6.30
CA ASN A 136 -5.16 13.15 7.63
C ASN A 136 -5.08 11.62 7.74
N PHE A 137 -4.65 10.98 6.64
CA PHE A 137 -4.46 9.54 6.54
C PHE A 137 -2.96 9.20 6.57
N TYR A 138 -2.59 8.16 7.32
CA TYR A 138 -1.19 7.86 7.65
C TYR A 138 -0.84 6.41 7.31
N ALA A 139 0.43 6.17 6.96
CA ALA A 139 0.99 4.84 7.02
C ALA A 139 0.85 4.26 8.44
N SER A 140 0.57 2.97 8.56
CA SER A 140 0.30 2.35 9.86
C SER A 140 1.55 2.18 10.72
N ALA A 141 2.70 2.01 10.08
CA ALA A 141 4.00 1.92 10.74
C ALA A 141 4.90 3.09 10.35
N LEU A 142 5.69 3.59 11.30
CA LEU A 142 6.76 4.55 11.03
C LEU A 142 7.97 3.81 10.46
N GLY A 143 7.88 3.44 9.21
CA GLY A 143 8.87 2.62 8.53
C GLY A 143 8.49 2.34 7.09
N PRO A 144 9.24 1.45 6.43
CA PRO A 144 9.12 1.17 5.00
C PRO A 144 7.97 0.22 4.66
N SER A 145 7.99 -0.26 3.41
CA SER A 145 6.89 -1.02 2.79
C SER A 145 6.54 -2.31 3.55
N TYR A 146 7.52 -3.11 3.96
CA TYR A 146 7.25 -4.47 4.46
C TYR A 146 6.30 -4.50 5.67
N PRO A 147 6.51 -3.76 6.79
CA PRO A 147 5.53 -3.72 7.87
C PRO A 147 4.19 -3.15 7.44
N ASN A 148 4.16 -2.15 6.57
CA ASN A 148 2.95 -1.49 6.11
C ASN A 148 2.05 -2.39 5.25
N HIS A 149 2.64 -3.26 4.43
CA HIS A 149 1.88 -4.28 3.68
C HIS A 149 1.21 -5.33 4.58
N PHE A 150 1.74 -5.62 5.76
CA PHE A 150 1.02 -6.47 6.72
C PHE A 150 -0.14 -5.74 7.39
N TYR A 151 0.01 -4.46 7.73
CA TYR A 151 -1.13 -3.66 8.21
C TYR A 151 -2.28 -3.62 7.19
N PHE A 152 -1.96 -3.60 5.90
CA PHE A 152 -2.91 -3.61 4.79
C PHE A 152 -3.85 -4.83 4.79
N ILE A 153 -3.42 -5.97 5.32
CA ILE A 153 -4.21 -7.23 5.34
C ILE A 153 -4.62 -7.67 6.74
N ALA A 154 -3.92 -7.22 7.79
CA ALA A 154 -4.09 -7.78 9.13
C ALA A 154 -4.25 -6.72 10.24
N GLY A 155 -4.04 -5.42 9.95
CA GLY A 155 -4.05 -4.38 10.97
C GLY A 155 -2.95 -4.55 12.03
N GLN A 156 -1.86 -5.23 11.68
CA GLN A 156 -0.65 -5.44 12.48
C GLN A 156 0.50 -5.87 11.58
N SER A 157 1.74 -5.70 12.04
CA SER A 157 2.95 -6.18 11.37
C SER A 157 3.63 -7.37 12.07
N GLY A 158 3.04 -7.90 13.14
CA GLY A 158 3.70 -8.90 13.98
C GLY A 158 4.92 -8.35 14.74
N GLY A 159 5.00 -7.02 14.90
CA GLY A 159 6.13 -6.34 15.55
C GLY A 159 7.27 -5.94 14.63
N VAL A 160 7.15 -6.18 13.33
CA VAL A 160 8.13 -5.74 12.33
C VAL A 160 8.11 -4.23 12.20
N ILE A 161 9.30 -3.62 12.15
CA ILE A 161 9.48 -2.16 12.07
C ILE A 161 10.23 -1.71 10.81
N ASP A 162 10.86 -2.65 10.08
CA ASP A 162 11.68 -2.32 8.91
C ASP A 162 11.56 -3.40 7.82
N ASN A 163 12.11 -3.12 6.64
CA ASN A 163 12.26 -4.10 5.58
C ASN A 163 13.17 -5.25 6.01
N PRO A 164 13.04 -6.43 5.40
CA PRO A 164 13.96 -7.52 5.65
C PRO A 164 15.42 -7.15 5.36
N GLU A 165 16.28 -7.54 6.28
CA GLU A 165 17.73 -7.51 6.07
C GLU A 165 18.09 -8.59 5.06
N ASN A 166 18.88 -8.24 4.08
CA ASN A 166 19.23 -9.07 2.95
C ASN A 166 18.00 -9.51 2.14
N ILE A 167 18.02 -9.22 0.89
CA ILE A 167 16.97 -9.67 -0.02
C ILE A 167 17.37 -11.04 -0.52
N GLY A 168 16.52 -12.04 -0.29
CA GLY A 168 16.73 -13.38 -0.82
C GLY A 168 16.79 -13.34 -2.34
N ALA A 169 17.99 -13.49 -2.89
CA ALA A 169 18.19 -13.58 -4.31
C ALA A 169 18.19 -15.05 -4.72
N ARG A 170 17.06 -15.57 -5.17
CA ARG A 170 17.03 -16.87 -5.84
C ARG A 170 17.39 -16.69 -7.31
N VAL A 171 18.45 -17.35 -7.73
CA VAL A 171 18.79 -17.46 -9.16
C VAL A 171 18.05 -18.68 -9.70
N GLU A 172 17.09 -18.46 -10.59
CA GLU A 172 16.50 -19.59 -11.29
C GLU A 172 17.54 -20.30 -12.16
N ALA A 173 17.67 -21.62 -11.99
CA ALA A 173 18.73 -22.40 -12.63
C ALA A 173 18.63 -22.41 -14.17
N VAL A 174 17.43 -22.20 -14.72
CA VAL A 174 17.16 -22.31 -16.17
C VAL A 174 17.48 -21.02 -16.93
N ASN A 175 17.10 -19.85 -16.41
CA ASN A 175 17.25 -18.59 -17.15
C ASN A 175 18.13 -17.55 -16.45
N LYS A 176 18.72 -17.92 -15.29
CA LYS A 176 19.56 -17.07 -14.45
C LYS A 176 18.89 -15.76 -13.99
N LYS A 177 17.58 -15.69 -13.99
CA LYS A 177 16.86 -14.55 -13.42
C LYS A 177 17.01 -14.56 -11.90
N ILE A 178 17.25 -13.39 -11.33
CA ILE A 178 17.29 -13.20 -9.90
C ILE A 178 15.90 -12.79 -9.46
N TYR A 179 15.30 -13.57 -8.57
CA TYR A 179 14.02 -13.27 -7.97
C TYR A 179 14.22 -12.82 -6.54
N LYS A 180 13.52 -11.78 -6.16
CA LYS A 180 13.54 -11.25 -4.79
C LYS A 180 12.30 -11.72 -4.07
N SER A 181 12.47 -12.19 -2.85
CA SER A 181 11.39 -12.53 -1.94
C SER A 181 11.68 -12.02 -0.55
N TRP A 182 10.61 -11.62 0.12
CA TRP A 182 10.58 -11.20 1.51
C TRP A 182 9.66 -12.07 2.35
N GLY A 183 9.21 -13.19 1.84
CA GLY A 183 8.21 -14.06 2.45
C GLY A 183 8.73 -15.41 2.94
N CYS A 184 7.82 -16.34 3.12
CA CYS A 184 8.11 -17.70 3.55
C CYS A 184 9.01 -18.48 2.59
N ASP A 185 9.04 -18.09 1.33
CA ASP A 185 9.94 -18.65 0.31
C ASP A 185 11.39 -18.12 0.41
N ALA A 186 11.65 -17.14 1.27
CA ALA A 186 12.99 -16.62 1.56
C ALA A 186 13.64 -17.25 2.80
N ILE A 187 12.97 -18.17 3.50
CA ILE A 187 13.51 -18.85 4.67
C ILE A 187 14.76 -19.66 4.28
N GLY A 188 15.83 -19.47 5.07
CA GLY A 188 17.11 -20.14 4.84
C GLY A 188 18.06 -19.43 3.89
N ASP A 189 17.64 -18.38 3.18
CA ASP A 189 18.48 -17.57 2.28
C ASP A 189 19.19 -16.40 3.01
N GLY A 190 19.15 -16.38 4.36
CA GLY A 190 19.73 -15.31 5.18
C GLY A 190 18.89 -14.06 5.28
N VAL A 191 17.67 -14.11 4.76
CA VAL A 191 16.68 -13.05 4.88
C VAL A 191 16.01 -13.11 6.24
N PHE A 192 15.93 -11.97 6.92
CA PHE A 192 15.32 -11.88 8.24
C PHE A 192 14.83 -10.45 8.51
N VAL A 193 13.97 -10.30 9.49
CA VAL A 193 13.49 -9.00 9.98
C VAL A 193 13.86 -8.83 11.45
N PHE A 194 13.84 -7.58 11.91
CA PHE A 194 13.82 -7.28 13.32
C PHE A 194 12.38 -7.07 13.79
N VAL A 195 12.00 -7.80 14.82
CA VAL A 195 10.71 -7.67 15.49
C VAL A 195 10.94 -6.97 16.82
N LYS A 196 10.19 -5.90 17.05
CA LYS A 196 10.17 -5.12 18.29
C LYS A 196 9.14 -5.70 19.24
N ASP A 197 9.53 -6.06 20.44
CA ASP A 197 8.64 -6.52 21.49
C ASP A 197 7.99 -5.33 22.27
N GLN A 198 7.05 -5.63 23.16
CA GLN A 198 6.38 -4.65 24.03
C GLN A 198 7.32 -3.90 24.99
N HIS A 199 8.58 -4.32 25.13
CA HIS A 199 9.59 -3.67 25.94
C HIS A 199 10.59 -2.86 25.09
N GLY A 200 10.41 -2.83 23.76
CA GLY A 200 11.28 -2.15 22.82
C GLY A 200 12.52 -2.95 22.41
N ASN A 201 12.65 -4.22 22.83
CA ASN A 201 13.78 -5.05 22.43
C ASN A 201 13.59 -5.55 21.00
N LEU A 202 14.67 -5.50 20.22
CA LEU A 202 14.69 -6.03 18.87
C LEU A 202 15.23 -7.47 18.87
N THR A 203 14.46 -8.37 18.26
CA THR A 203 14.86 -9.76 18.06
C THR A 203 14.81 -10.11 16.59
N LYS A 204 15.79 -10.93 16.16
CA LYS A 204 15.82 -11.44 14.79
C LYS A 204 14.74 -12.49 14.60
N HIS A 205 13.98 -12.37 13.50
CA HIS A 205 12.89 -13.28 13.15
C HIS A 205 12.92 -13.60 11.65
N ASP A 206 12.46 -14.78 11.28
CA ASP A 206 12.22 -15.13 9.88
C ASP A 206 11.07 -14.30 9.30
N THR A 207 11.03 -14.19 7.98
CA THR A 207 10.02 -13.43 7.25
C THR A 207 8.70 -14.19 7.04
N CYS A 208 8.44 -15.22 7.85
CA CYS A 208 7.25 -16.07 7.75
C CYS A 208 6.49 -16.09 9.08
N PHE A 209 5.32 -15.49 9.09
CA PHE A 209 4.49 -15.27 10.28
C PHE A 209 3.26 -16.19 10.27
N THR A 210 2.63 -16.33 11.44
CA THR A 210 1.46 -17.22 11.63
C THR A 210 0.27 -16.52 12.28
N TYR A 211 0.22 -15.18 12.28
CA TYR A 211 -0.94 -14.46 12.79
C TYR A 211 -2.10 -14.41 11.77
N PRO A 212 -3.36 -14.29 12.23
CA PRO A 212 -4.52 -14.26 11.35
C PRO A 212 -4.60 -12.97 10.53
N THR A 213 -5.30 -13.05 9.39
CA THR A 213 -5.58 -11.93 8.49
C THR A 213 -7.10 -11.71 8.35
N VAL A 214 -7.49 -10.53 7.84
CA VAL A 214 -8.90 -10.24 7.54
C VAL A 214 -9.44 -11.15 6.44
N GLY A 215 -8.59 -11.57 5.48
CA GLY A 215 -8.97 -12.53 4.45
C GLY A 215 -9.42 -13.88 5.04
N GLU A 216 -8.75 -14.39 6.07
CA GLU A 216 -9.17 -15.61 6.76
C GLU A 216 -10.48 -15.43 7.55
N GLN A 217 -10.73 -14.23 8.10
CA GLN A 217 -12.03 -13.92 8.71
C GLN A 217 -13.16 -13.91 7.67
N LEU A 218 -12.90 -13.33 6.49
CA LEU A 218 -13.84 -13.36 5.36
C LEU A 218 -14.16 -14.79 4.93
N THR A 219 -13.15 -15.66 4.78
CA THR A 219 -13.36 -17.09 4.49
C THR A 219 -14.22 -17.76 5.56
N THR A 220 -13.95 -17.49 6.83
CA THR A 220 -14.75 -18.03 7.95
C THR A 220 -16.21 -17.58 7.89
N ALA A 221 -16.44 -16.33 7.46
CA ALA A 221 -17.78 -15.77 7.28
C ALA A 221 -18.45 -16.20 5.96
N GLY A 222 -17.75 -16.90 5.06
CA GLY A 222 -18.24 -17.28 3.74
C GLY A 222 -18.26 -16.13 2.73
N VAL A 223 -17.53 -15.04 3.00
CA VAL A 223 -17.37 -13.91 2.09
C VAL A 223 -16.19 -14.18 1.16
N ASP A 224 -16.42 -14.12 -0.14
CA ASP A 224 -15.36 -14.33 -1.15
C ASP A 224 -14.38 -13.17 -1.20
N TRP A 225 -13.10 -13.48 -1.36
CA TRP A 225 -12.04 -12.46 -1.42
C TRP A 225 -10.85 -12.93 -2.25
N ALA A 226 -10.05 -11.97 -2.74
CA ALA A 226 -8.78 -12.26 -3.38
C ALA A 226 -7.76 -11.14 -3.12
N PHE A 227 -6.49 -11.53 -3.20
CA PHE A 227 -5.34 -10.63 -3.21
C PHE A 227 -4.65 -10.72 -4.57
N TYR A 228 -4.67 -9.62 -5.33
CA TYR A 228 -4.01 -9.52 -6.63
C TYR A 228 -2.63 -8.91 -6.45
N ALA A 229 -1.60 -9.63 -6.85
CA ALA A 229 -0.20 -9.19 -6.76
C ALA A 229 0.61 -9.63 -7.97
N ALA A 230 1.84 -9.13 -8.08
CA ALA A 230 2.81 -9.63 -9.05
C ALA A 230 3.08 -11.12 -8.82
N ASP A 231 3.23 -11.88 -9.92
CA ASP A 231 3.54 -13.30 -9.84
C ASP A 231 4.99 -13.55 -9.37
N TRP A 232 5.22 -14.75 -8.86
CA TRP A 232 6.57 -15.18 -8.54
C TRP A 232 7.52 -14.96 -9.73
N GLY A 233 8.63 -14.30 -9.47
CA GLY A 233 9.61 -13.94 -10.50
C GLY A 233 9.33 -12.63 -11.24
N GLN A 234 8.25 -11.94 -10.95
CA GLN A 234 7.99 -10.60 -11.48
C GLN A 234 8.48 -9.53 -10.48
N PRO A 235 8.90 -8.35 -10.97
CA PRO A 235 9.16 -7.20 -10.12
C PRO A 235 7.91 -6.81 -9.30
N GLY A 236 8.08 -6.56 -8.00
CA GLY A 236 6.96 -6.28 -7.08
C GLY A 236 6.35 -7.52 -6.39
N TYR A 237 6.81 -8.74 -6.71
CA TYR A 237 6.36 -9.95 -6.03
C TYR A 237 6.52 -9.88 -4.50
N PHE A 238 7.57 -9.27 -4.01
CA PHE A 238 7.86 -9.15 -2.57
C PHE A 238 6.88 -8.23 -1.81
N TRP A 239 6.01 -7.48 -2.50
CA TRP A 239 4.93 -6.71 -1.90
C TRP A 239 3.67 -7.54 -1.62
N ASN A 240 3.65 -8.80 -2.05
CA ASN A 240 2.56 -9.69 -1.68
C ASN A 240 2.67 -10.07 -0.20
N ALA A 241 1.88 -9.40 0.66
CA ALA A 241 1.90 -9.63 2.10
C ALA A 241 1.57 -11.08 2.49
N TYR A 242 0.76 -11.80 1.69
CA TYR A 242 0.45 -13.21 1.95
C TYR A 242 1.65 -14.15 1.75
N ASN A 243 2.72 -13.72 1.05
CA ASN A 243 3.97 -14.46 1.02
C ASN A 243 4.59 -14.62 2.42
N GLY A 244 4.34 -13.67 3.31
CA GLY A 244 4.83 -13.67 4.69
C GLY A 244 3.89 -14.35 5.68
N ILE A 245 2.72 -14.86 5.27
CA ILE A 245 1.76 -15.55 6.14
C ILE A 245 1.86 -17.07 5.89
N GLY A 246 2.59 -17.76 6.77
CA GLY A 246 2.97 -19.16 6.57
C GLY A 246 1.80 -20.11 6.41
N ASP A 247 0.74 -19.94 7.20
CA ASP A 247 -0.46 -20.80 7.12
C ASP A 247 -1.13 -20.68 5.74
N VAL A 248 -1.13 -19.48 5.13
CA VAL A 248 -1.67 -19.24 3.78
C VAL A 248 -0.69 -19.70 2.71
N PHE A 249 0.60 -19.34 2.84
CA PHE A 249 1.62 -19.61 1.83
C PHE A 249 1.84 -21.12 1.60
N HIS A 250 1.85 -21.92 2.69
CA HIS A 250 2.09 -23.35 2.61
C HIS A 250 0.86 -24.19 2.27
N ASP A 251 -0.35 -23.63 2.37
CA ASP A 251 -1.58 -24.27 1.91
C ASP A 251 -1.84 -23.88 0.44
N LYS A 252 -1.46 -24.79 -0.47
CA LYS A 252 -1.57 -24.53 -1.91
C LYS A 252 -3.01 -24.39 -2.40
N GLU A 253 -3.96 -25.08 -1.79
CA GLU A 253 -5.36 -24.96 -2.16
C GLU A 253 -5.92 -23.60 -1.77
N TYR A 254 -5.64 -23.18 -0.53
CA TYR A 254 -6.03 -21.87 -0.03
C TYR A 254 -5.35 -20.73 -0.80
N TRP A 255 -4.03 -20.85 -1.05
CA TRP A 255 -3.28 -19.90 -1.87
C TRP A 255 -3.91 -19.72 -3.26
N ASN A 256 -4.14 -20.82 -3.98
CA ASN A 256 -4.68 -20.77 -5.34
C ASN A 256 -6.13 -20.24 -5.40
N ALA A 257 -6.89 -20.38 -4.33
CA ALA A 257 -8.23 -19.83 -4.24
C ALA A 257 -8.22 -18.30 -4.09
N HIS A 258 -7.24 -17.74 -3.38
CA HIS A 258 -7.29 -16.36 -2.93
C HIS A 258 -6.17 -15.46 -3.47
N VAL A 259 -5.00 -15.98 -3.81
CA VAL A 259 -3.89 -15.17 -4.35
C VAL A 259 -3.84 -15.29 -5.85
N ARG A 260 -4.01 -14.17 -6.54
CA ARG A 260 -4.14 -14.10 -8.01
C ARG A 260 -3.09 -13.17 -8.62
N SER A 261 -2.74 -13.43 -9.88
CA SER A 261 -1.89 -12.53 -10.67
C SER A 261 -2.57 -11.18 -10.87
N VAL A 262 -1.85 -10.09 -10.61
CA VAL A 262 -2.35 -8.75 -10.92
C VAL A 262 -2.49 -8.50 -12.43
N ASP A 263 -1.82 -9.29 -13.26
CA ASP A 263 -1.91 -9.18 -14.73
C ASP A 263 -3.31 -9.57 -15.27
N VAL A 264 -4.10 -10.34 -14.50
CA VAL A 264 -5.47 -10.68 -14.90
C VAL A 264 -6.54 -9.76 -14.31
N LEU A 265 -6.18 -8.84 -13.41
CA LEU A 265 -7.13 -7.97 -12.68
C LEU A 265 -8.10 -7.24 -13.61
N LEU A 266 -7.59 -6.54 -14.62
CA LEU A 266 -8.44 -5.79 -15.58
C LEU A 266 -9.38 -6.71 -16.39
N LYS A 267 -8.94 -7.94 -16.69
CA LYS A 267 -9.80 -8.94 -17.35
C LYS A 267 -10.92 -9.39 -16.41
N ASP A 268 -10.60 -9.65 -15.16
CA ASP A 268 -11.57 -10.10 -14.15
C ASP A 268 -12.59 -9.00 -13.85
N ILE A 269 -12.17 -7.73 -13.77
CA ILE A 269 -13.07 -6.58 -13.64
C ILE A 269 -14.06 -6.54 -14.83
N LYS A 270 -13.56 -6.56 -16.06
CA LYS A 270 -14.40 -6.51 -17.28
C LYS A 270 -15.35 -7.70 -17.43
N ALA A 271 -15.02 -8.82 -16.81
CA ALA A 271 -15.85 -10.01 -16.79
C ALA A 271 -16.81 -10.07 -15.59
N ASN A 272 -16.85 -9.06 -14.72
CA ASN A 272 -17.57 -9.05 -13.44
C ASN A 272 -17.23 -10.25 -12.53
N LEU A 273 -15.94 -10.61 -12.46
CA LEU A 273 -15.44 -11.76 -11.72
C LEU A 273 -14.68 -11.38 -10.44
N LEU A 274 -14.70 -10.10 -10.04
CA LEU A 274 -14.09 -9.73 -8.76
C LEU A 274 -14.89 -10.31 -7.60
N PRO A 275 -14.20 -10.83 -6.57
CA PRO A 275 -14.84 -11.24 -5.34
C PRO A 275 -15.35 -10.03 -4.52
N ALA A 276 -16.06 -10.31 -3.44
CA ALA A 276 -16.64 -9.26 -2.57
C ALA A 276 -15.56 -8.34 -1.97
N VAL A 277 -14.39 -8.87 -1.63
CA VAL A 277 -13.25 -8.06 -1.16
C VAL A 277 -12.02 -8.37 -2.00
N THR A 278 -11.43 -7.34 -2.57
CA THR A 278 -10.27 -7.43 -3.46
C THR A 278 -9.16 -6.52 -2.96
N TRP A 279 -8.04 -7.09 -2.51
CA TRP A 279 -6.81 -6.35 -2.28
C TRP A 279 -5.98 -6.34 -3.56
N VAL A 280 -5.27 -5.24 -3.81
CA VAL A 280 -4.44 -5.09 -5.00
C VAL A 280 -3.11 -4.43 -4.64
N THR A 281 -2.00 -5.09 -4.99
CA THR A 281 -0.67 -4.48 -5.09
C THR A 281 -0.17 -4.58 -6.52
N PRO A 282 0.44 -3.53 -7.07
CA PRO A 282 0.87 -3.49 -8.47
C PRO A 282 2.15 -4.31 -8.70
N ARG A 283 2.51 -4.43 -9.97
CA ARG A 283 3.89 -4.71 -10.36
C ARG A 283 4.75 -3.48 -10.10
N PHE A 284 6.05 -3.68 -9.91
CA PHE A 284 6.98 -2.61 -9.54
C PHE A 284 6.92 -1.41 -10.50
N GLU A 285 6.90 -1.66 -11.80
CA GLU A 285 6.87 -0.63 -12.85
C GLU A 285 5.53 0.14 -12.94
N LEU A 286 4.51 -0.29 -12.20
CA LEU A 286 3.17 0.30 -12.17
C LEU A 286 2.77 0.77 -10.77
N SER A 287 3.76 1.02 -9.89
CA SER A 287 3.53 1.20 -8.46
C SER A 287 3.69 2.63 -7.94
N ASP A 288 4.22 3.56 -8.69
CA ASP A 288 4.73 4.89 -8.28
C ASP A 288 6.10 4.85 -7.59
N HIS A 289 6.63 3.68 -7.25
CA HIS A 289 7.93 3.55 -6.59
C HIS A 289 9.06 4.09 -7.48
N PRO A 290 9.90 5.02 -6.98
CA PRO A 290 11.12 5.38 -7.70
C PRO A 290 12.00 4.14 -7.98
N PRO A 291 12.65 4.04 -9.12
CA PRO A 291 12.84 5.08 -10.14
C PRO A 291 11.77 5.09 -11.24
N TYR A 292 10.71 4.30 -11.17
CA TYR A 292 9.74 4.15 -12.24
C TYR A 292 8.82 5.39 -12.39
N SER A 293 8.12 5.43 -13.55
CA SER A 293 7.26 6.54 -13.91
C SER A 293 5.93 6.51 -13.16
N THR A 294 5.64 7.58 -12.44
CA THR A 294 4.32 7.81 -11.82
C THR A 294 3.20 7.94 -12.86
N SER A 295 3.51 8.41 -14.08
CA SER A 295 2.50 8.49 -15.14
C SER A 295 2.02 7.12 -15.61
N PHE A 296 2.85 6.09 -15.59
CA PHE A 296 2.44 4.73 -15.95
C PHE A 296 1.53 4.12 -14.89
N SER A 297 1.87 4.24 -13.61
CA SER A 297 1.03 3.76 -12.52
C SER A 297 -0.30 4.52 -12.45
N HIS A 298 -0.27 5.86 -12.57
CA HIS A 298 -1.47 6.68 -12.65
C HIS A 298 -2.41 6.23 -13.79
N ASN A 299 -1.87 5.94 -14.98
CA ASN A 299 -2.67 5.47 -16.10
C ASN A 299 -3.20 4.05 -15.87
N TRP A 300 -2.43 3.17 -15.22
CA TRP A 300 -2.88 1.84 -14.84
C TRP A 300 -4.01 1.89 -13.79
N VAL A 301 -3.90 2.73 -12.76
CA VAL A 301 -4.99 2.95 -11.80
C VAL A 301 -6.22 3.52 -12.49
N THR A 302 -6.02 4.43 -13.46
CA THR A 302 -7.11 4.97 -14.27
C THR A 302 -7.85 3.87 -15.03
N ASP A 303 -7.14 2.92 -15.61
CA ASP A 303 -7.75 1.80 -16.32
C ASP A 303 -8.57 0.90 -15.38
N ILE A 304 -8.08 0.67 -14.15
CA ILE A 304 -8.81 -0.09 -13.11
C ILE A 304 -10.10 0.65 -12.72
N VAL A 305 -9.99 1.91 -12.32
CA VAL A 305 -11.15 2.70 -11.85
C VAL A 305 -12.19 2.84 -12.95
N ASN A 306 -11.78 3.15 -14.19
CA ASN A 306 -12.69 3.23 -15.34
C ASN A 306 -13.35 1.87 -15.64
N ALA A 307 -12.60 0.77 -15.56
CA ALA A 307 -13.16 -0.56 -15.80
C ALA A 307 -14.25 -0.91 -14.78
N VAL A 308 -14.02 -0.58 -13.50
CA VAL A 308 -15.05 -0.74 -12.45
C VAL A 308 -16.24 0.18 -12.72
N MET A 309 -16.01 1.46 -13.02
CA MET A 309 -17.07 2.43 -13.29
C MET A 309 -17.96 2.06 -14.49
N THR A 310 -17.41 1.32 -15.45
CA THR A 310 -18.13 0.88 -16.67
C THR A 310 -18.68 -0.55 -16.57
N SER A 311 -18.46 -1.23 -15.44
CA SER A 311 -18.98 -2.56 -15.17
C SER A 311 -20.31 -2.52 -14.41
N ASP A 312 -21.02 -3.66 -14.38
CA ASP A 312 -22.25 -3.81 -13.59
C ASP A 312 -21.99 -3.75 -12.07
N MET A 313 -20.72 -3.84 -11.65
CA MET A 313 -20.34 -3.77 -10.24
C MET A 313 -20.36 -2.34 -9.68
N TRP A 314 -20.28 -1.30 -10.51
CA TRP A 314 -20.14 0.08 -10.05
C TRP A 314 -21.16 0.49 -8.99
N GLU A 315 -22.44 0.16 -9.21
CA GLU A 315 -23.53 0.54 -8.29
C GLU A 315 -23.38 -0.03 -6.87
N HIS A 316 -22.48 -0.97 -6.67
CA HIS A 316 -22.26 -1.67 -5.41
C HIS A 316 -20.80 -1.70 -4.94
N THR A 317 -19.94 -0.84 -5.52
CA THR A 317 -18.49 -0.88 -5.26
C THR A 317 -18.01 0.32 -4.46
N ALA A 318 -17.09 0.07 -3.52
CA ALA A 318 -16.23 1.08 -2.92
C ALA A 318 -14.76 0.76 -3.26
N ILE A 319 -14.02 1.77 -3.74
CA ILE A 319 -12.61 1.68 -4.07
C ILE A 319 -11.85 2.58 -3.11
N PHE A 320 -10.86 2.03 -2.42
CA PHE A 320 -9.88 2.74 -1.60
C PHE A 320 -8.53 2.66 -2.31
N VAL A 321 -7.91 3.82 -2.60
CA VAL A 321 -6.59 3.91 -3.24
C VAL A 321 -5.66 4.65 -2.30
N THR A 322 -4.56 4.02 -1.92
CA THR A 322 -3.56 4.59 -1.02
C THR A 322 -2.14 4.20 -1.43
N TRP A 323 -1.16 4.73 -0.72
CA TRP A 323 0.27 4.41 -0.83
C TRP A 323 0.75 3.82 0.50
N ASP A 324 1.73 2.95 0.46
CA ASP A 324 2.20 2.17 1.61
C ASP A 324 2.95 3.00 2.65
N GLU A 325 3.75 3.99 2.19
CA GLU A 325 4.51 4.89 3.05
C GLU A 325 4.99 6.13 2.28
N TRP A 326 5.76 7.03 2.91
CA TRP A 326 6.09 8.36 2.39
C TRP A 326 7.18 8.37 1.30
N GLY A 327 7.95 7.30 1.10
CA GLY A 327 9.02 7.17 0.09
C GLY A 327 10.21 8.12 0.28
N GLY A 328 10.43 8.63 1.46
CA GLY A 328 11.46 9.66 1.70
C GLY A 328 11.04 11.08 1.25
N PHE A 329 9.85 11.26 0.71
CA PHE A 329 9.32 12.57 0.30
C PHE A 329 8.79 13.37 1.47
N TYR A 330 8.95 14.70 1.39
CA TYR A 330 8.49 15.63 2.41
C TYR A 330 6.99 15.52 2.70
N ASP A 331 6.66 15.58 3.97
CA ASP A 331 5.32 15.84 4.49
C ASP A 331 5.41 16.77 5.68
N GLN A 332 4.54 17.80 5.71
CA GLN A 332 4.58 18.85 6.74
C GLN A 332 3.97 18.42 8.08
N VAL A 333 3.24 17.30 8.12
CA VAL A 333 2.48 16.90 9.31
C VAL A 333 3.23 15.82 10.07
N LYS A 334 3.49 16.11 11.35
CA LYS A 334 4.04 15.11 12.25
C LYS A 334 3.04 13.97 12.45
N PRO A 335 3.43 12.70 12.21
CA PRO A 335 2.55 11.57 12.44
C PRO A 335 2.16 11.42 13.91
N PRO A 336 0.87 11.12 14.22
CA PRO A 336 0.44 10.81 15.56
C PRO A 336 1.11 9.52 16.08
N GLN A 337 1.62 9.54 17.29
CA GLN A 337 2.11 8.34 17.97
C GLN A 337 0.94 7.68 18.70
N ILE A 338 0.41 6.57 18.17
CA ILE A 338 -0.76 5.87 18.74
C ILE A 338 -0.41 4.57 19.45
N ASP A 339 0.76 4.01 19.15
CA ASP A 339 1.36 2.85 19.84
C ASP A 339 2.89 2.81 19.56
N ASP A 340 3.54 1.69 19.86
CA ASP A 340 5.00 1.52 19.75
C ASP A 340 5.51 1.46 18.30
N TYR A 341 4.63 1.37 17.29
CA TYR A 341 4.98 1.16 15.87
C TYR A 341 4.68 2.35 14.97
N GLY A 342 3.81 3.22 15.35
CA GLY A 342 3.44 4.33 14.50
C GLY A 342 2.35 5.21 15.12
N LEU A 343 1.79 6.10 14.29
CA LEU A 343 1.73 6.07 12.82
C LEU A 343 3.03 6.51 12.12
N GLY A 344 3.15 6.16 10.85
CA GLY A 344 4.13 6.73 9.91
C GLY A 344 3.65 8.06 9.31
N PHE A 345 4.39 8.61 8.33
CA PHE A 345 4.02 9.85 7.65
C PHE A 345 2.68 9.73 6.92
N ARG A 346 2.07 10.87 6.61
CA ARG A 346 0.85 10.90 5.82
C ARG A 346 1.08 10.33 4.42
N VAL A 347 0.11 9.54 4.00
CA VAL A 347 -0.04 9.05 2.63
C VAL A 347 -1.42 9.45 2.12
N PRO A 348 -1.63 9.64 0.81
CA PRO A 348 -2.96 9.94 0.31
C PRO A 348 -3.92 8.76 0.49
N MET A 349 -5.22 9.05 0.69
CA MET A 349 -6.29 8.07 0.61
C MET A 349 -7.42 8.65 -0.23
N LEU A 350 -7.67 8.04 -1.39
CA LEU A 350 -8.83 8.34 -2.23
C LEU A 350 -9.92 7.31 -1.96
N THR A 351 -11.13 7.78 -1.65
CA THR A 351 -12.32 6.93 -1.47
C THR A 351 -13.29 7.20 -2.62
N ILE A 352 -13.48 6.22 -3.51
CA ILE A 352 -14.24 6.33 -4.75
C ILE A 352 -15.40 5.34 -4.71
N SER A 353 -16.64 5.83 -4.77
CA SER A 353 -17.85 5.00 -4.76
C SER A 353 -19.04 5.83 -5.25
N PRO A 354 -20.08 5.21 -5.83
CA PRO A 354 -21.31 5.92 -6.16
C PRO A 354 -22.03 6.49 -4.93
N TYR A 355 -21.66 6.05 -3.72
CA TYR A 355 -22.24 6.52 -2.46
C TYR A 355 -21.39 7.55 -1.72
N VAL A 356 -20.18 7.85 -2.18
CA VAL A 356 -19.31 8.87 -1.56
C VAL A 356 -19.89 10.25 -1.87
N LYS A 357 -19.95 11.12 -0.87
CA LYS A 357 -20.31 12.53 -1.02
C LYS A 357 -19.30 13.23 -1.93
N ARG A 358 -19.75 14.20 -2.71
CA ARG A 358 -18.87 14.90 -3.65
C ARG A 358 -17.91 15.86 -2.96
N GLY A 359 -16.62 15.80 -3.31
CA GLY A 359 -15.62 16.80 -2.92
C GLY A 359 -15.34 16.85 -1.41
N VAL A 360 -15.42 15.71 -0.75
CA VAL A 360 -15.10 15.62 0.67
C VAL A 360 -13.58 15.64 0.84
N ILE A 361 -13.11 16.57 1.68
CA ILE A 361 -11.78 16.50 2.28
C ILE A 361 -11.99 15.94 3.69
N ASP A 362 -11.49 14.73 3.91
CA ASP A 362 -11.64 14.00 5.17
C ASP A 362 -10.43 14.29 6.05
N ASP A 363 -10.67 14.98 7.16
CA ASP A 363 -9.66 15.37 8.15
C ASP A 363 -9.60 14.45 9.39
N VAL A 364 -10.33 13.35 9.37
CA VAL A 364 -10.31 12.38 10.47
C VAL A 364 -9.06 11.51 10.37
N VAL A 365 -8.35 11.38 11.50
CA VAL A 365 -7.14 10.53 11.56
C VAL A 365 -7.47 9.09 11.19
N GLY A 366 -6.90 8.64 10.06
CA GLY A 366 -7.04 7.28 9.54
C GLY A 366 -5.69 6.61 9.27
N GLU A 367 -5.71 5.30 9.05
CA GLU A 367 -4.56 4.48 8.68
C GLU A 367 -5.03 3.19 7.99
N PHE A 368 -4.13 2.29 7.59
CA PHE A 368 -4.50 1.12 6.77
C PHE A 368 -5.53 0.19 7.40
N SER A 369 -5.70 0.23 8.72
CA SER A 369 -6.80 -0.50 9.38
C SER A 369 -8.17 0.15 9.15
N SER A 370 -8.27 1.38 8.66
CA SER A 370 -9.56 2.05 8.42
C SER A 370 -10.40 1.39 7.32
N PRO A 371 -9.87 1.06 6.13
CA PRO A 371 -10.59 0.23 5.17
C PRO A 371 -10.87 -1.19 5.68
N LEU A 372 -9.98 -1.78 6.50
CA LEU A 372 -10.25 -3.09 7.12
C LEU A 372 -11.42 -3.02 8.09
N LYS A 373 -11.56 -1.90 8.82
CA LYS A 373 -12.74 -1.66 9.67
C LYS A 373 -14.00 -1.48 8.85
N PHE A 374 -13.93 -0.75 7.72
CA PHE A 374 -15.06 -0.65 6.78
C PHE A 374 -15.52 -2.03 6.33
N ILE A 375 -14.58 -2.89 5.92
CA ILE A 375 -14.85 -4.28 5.53
C ILE A 375 -15.49 -5.04 6.71
N SER A 376 -14.90 -4.98 7.90
CA SER A 376 -15.41 -5.68 9.07
C SER A 376 -16.84 -5.23 9.42
N ASP A 377 -17.11 -3.94 9.43
CA ASP A 377 -18.44 -3.38 9.74
C ASP A 377 -19.47 -3.75 8.66
N ASN A 378 -19.07 -3.76 7.38
CA ASN A 378 -19.97 -4.06 6.28
C ASN A 378 -20.45 -5.52 6.26
N TRP A 379 -19.57 -6.45 6.61
CA TRP A 379 -19.90 -7.89 6.66
C TRP A 379 -20.10 -8.45 8.08
N GLY A 380 -20.13 -7.59 9.11
CA GLY A 380 -20.37 -8.00 10.48
C GLY A 380 -19.25 -8.87 11.07
N LEU A 381 -18.00 -8.67 10.66
CA LEU A 381 -16.86 -9.41 11.16
C LEU A 381 -16.38 -8.86 12.52
N PRO A 382 -15.86 -9.70 13.41
CA PRO A 382 -15.19 -9.21 14.61
C PRO A 382 -13.90 -8.44 14.21
N TYR A 383 -13.56 -7.41 14.97
CA TYR A 383 -12.30 -6.68 14.74
C TYR A 383 -11.10 -7.55 15.08
N LEU A 384 -10.23 -7.77 14.10
CA LEU A 384 -9.08 -8.67 14.23
C LEU A 384 -8.05 -8.15 15.24
N THR A 385 -7.85 -6.84 15.30
CA THR A 385 -6.87 -6.18 16.16
C THR A 385 -7.46 -4.94 16.85
N SER A 386 -6.74 -4.46 17.86
CA SER A 386 -7.11 -3.21 18.54
C SER A 386 -6.96 -1.99 17.60
N ARG A 387 -6.09 -2.04 16.61
CA ARG A 387 -5.94 -1.01 15.58
C ARG A 387 -7.22 -0.89 14.76
N ILE A 388 -7.70 -2.01 14.20
CA ILE A 388 -8.97 -2.06 13.46
C ILE A 388 -10.13 -1.59 14.34
N ALA A 389 -10.18 -2.00 15.60
CA ALA A 389 -11.26 -1.60 16.51
C ALA A 389 -11.31 -0.08 16.79
N LYS A 390 -10.15 0.57 16.89
CA LYS A 390 -10.03 1.97 17.36
C LYS A 390 -10.05 3.01 16.22
N THR A 391 -9.67 2.65 15.01
CA THR A 391 -9.67 3.57 13.86
C THR A 391 -11.09 3.90 13.42
N HIS A 392 -11.27 4.91 12.55
CA HIS A 392 -12.56 5.16 11.89
C HIS A 392 -12.74 4.24 10.66
N ASN A 393 -13.94 4.17 10.10
CA ASN A 393 -14.30 3.27 8.99
C ASN A 393 -14.74 4.01 7.72
N PHE A 394 -14.46 5.29 7.59
CA PHE A 394 -14.90 6.14 6.47
C PHE A 394 -16.42 6.31 6.31
N GLU A 395 -17.29 5.74 7.17
CA GLU A 395 -18.76 5.85 7.01
C GLU A 395 -19.22 7.31 6.84
N HIS A 396 -18.54 8.26 7.49
CA HIS A 396 -18.87 9.68 7.46
C HIS A 396 -18.66 10.35 6.08
N VAL A 397 -17.83 9.82 5.21
CA VAL A 397 -17.64 10.35 3.85
C VAL A 397 -18.70 9.82 2.87
N PHE A 398 -19.47 8.80 3.25
CA PHE A 398 -20.54 8.22 2.44
C PHE A 398 -21.91 8.83 2.76
N ASP A 399 -22.81 8.75 1.80
CA ASP A 399 -24.26 8.90 1.97
C ASP A 399 -24.93 7.65 1.37
N PHE A 400 -25.17 6.65 2.19
CA PHE A 400 -25.78 5.40 1.75
C PHE A 400 -27.31 5.50 1.49
N ASN A 401 -27.91 6.66 1.73
CA ASN A 401 -29.33 6.93 1.43
C ASN A 401 -29.50 7.53 0.04
N GLN A 402 -28.42 7.99 -0.61
CA GLN A 402 -28.52 8.51 -1.98
C GLN A 402 -28.66 7.39 -3.01
N GLN A 403 -29.23 7.71 -4.17
CA GLN A 403 -29.13 6.82 -5.33
C GLN A 403 -27.66 6.72 -5.79
N PRO A 404 -27.24 5.55 -6.31
CA PRO A 404 -25.91 5.40 -6.85
C PRO A 404 -25.62 6.50 -7.90
N ARG A 405 -24.51 7.22 -7.69
CA ARG A 405 -24.12 8.28 -8.63
C ARG A 405 -23.63 7.69 -9.95
N THR A 406 -23.94 8.38 -11.04
CA THR A 406 -23.39 8.07 -12.37
C THR A 406 -21.86 8.09 -12.32
N PRO A 407 -21.18 7.10 -12.94
CA PRO A 407 -19.72 7.02 -12.95
C PRO A 407 -19.11 8.23 -13.69
N GLN A 408 -17.98 8.71 -13.17
CA GLN A 408 -17.18 9.77 -13.77
C GLN A 408 -15.97 9.18 -14.50
N VAL A 409 -16.25 8.49 -15.60
CA VAL A 409 -15.20 7.89 -16.44
C VAL A 409 -14.36 9.00 -17.10
N THR A 410 -13.06 8.85 -17.09
CA THR A 410 -12.14 9.81 -17.68
C THR A 410 -11.30 9.19 -18.81
N SER A 411 -11.19 9.88 -19.93
CA SER A 411 -10.25 9.55 -21.01
C SER A 411 -8.90 10.22 -20.85
N GLN A 412 -8.77 11.08 -19.86
CA GLN A 412 -7.53 11.82 -19.57
C GLN A 412 -6.42 10.84 -19.17
N ARG A 413 -5.19 11.13 -19.60
CA ARG A 413 -4.00 10.34 -19.29
C ARG A 413 -2.91 11.24 -18.71
N ALA A 414 -2.15 10.70 -17.78
CA ALA A 414 -0.92 11.37 -17.34
C ALA A 414 0.09 11.38 -18.50
N PRO A 415 0.88 12.45 -18.61
CA PRO A 415 1.84 12.61 -19.71
C PRO A 415 3.06 11.70 -19.47
N ALA A 416 2.95 10.42 -19.86
CA ALA A 416 4.05 9.47 -19.78
C ALA A 416 5.06 9.67 -20.92
N THR A 417 6.35 9.54 -20.60
CA THR A 417 7.46 9.57 -21.56
C THR A 417 8.24 8.25 -21.51
N GLY A 418 8.67 7.71 -22.64
CA GLY A 418 9.30 6.38 -22.69
C GLY A 418 8.27 5.26 -22.56
N ASP A 419 8.70 4.10 -22.06
CA ASP A 419 7.82 2.97 -21.75
C ASP A 419 8.00 2.52 -20.27
N ALA A 420 7.16 1.61 -19.81
CA ALA A 420 7.14 1.19 -18.41
C ALA A 420 8.44 0.54 -17.89
N PHE A 421 9.34 0.13 -18.81
CA PHE A 421 10.56 -0.60 -18.48
C PHE A 421 11.84 0.17 -18.82
N HIS A 422 11.75 1.22 -19.63
CA HIS A 422 12.90 1.96 -20.11
C HIS A 422 12.77 3.44 -19.81
N HIS A 423 13.65 3.94 -18.98
CA HIS A 423 13.76 5.37 -18.72
C HIS A 423 14.14 6.14 -19.97
N PRO A 424 13.64 7.34 -20.18
CA PRO A 424 14.22 8.26 -21.16
C PRO A 424 15.66 8.58 -20.75
N THR A 425 16.55 8.72 -21.74
CA THR A 425 17.96 9.09 -21.50
C THR A 425 18.13 10.52 -20.96
N SER A 426 17.09 11.33 -21.10
CA SER A 426 17.00 12.68 -20.50
C SER A 426 15.54 12.99 -20.18
N TYR A 427 15.31 13.71 -19.13
CA TYR A 427 13.98 14.15 -18.72
C TYR A 427 14.01 15.62 -18.34
N PRO A 428 13.03 16.45 -18.78
CA PRO A 428 12.94 17.84 -18.36
C PRO A 428 12.85 17.94 -16.83
N GLY A 429 13.76 18.66 -16.23
CA GLY A 429 13.83 18.80 -14.77
C GLY A 429 14.89 17.95 -14.07
N TRP A 430 15.48 16.95 -14.78
CA TRP A 430 16.62 16.23 -14.21
C TRP A 430 17.87 17.12 -14.16
N PRO A 431 18.68 17.03 -13.10
CA PRO A 431 19.94 17.73 -13.03
C PRO A 431 20.87 17.35 -14.20
N LYS A 432 21.59 18.33 -14.76
CA LYS A 432 22.61 18.06 -15.78
C LYS A 432 23.62 17.06 -15.28
N GLY A 433 23.87 15.98 -16.06
CA GLY A 433 24.82 14.93 -15.69
C GLY A 433 24.23 13.82 -14.84
N THR A 434 22.91 13.78 -14.61
CA THR A 434 22.25 12.65 -13.96
C THR A 434 22.47 11.40 -14.79
N VAL A 435 23.07 10.39 -14.19
CA VAL A 435 23.20 9.06 -14.78
C VAL A 435 21.89 8.33 -14.53
N VAL A 436 21.15 8.07 -15.61
CA VAL A 436 19.92 7.26 -15.55
C VAL A 436 20.33 5.82 -15.24
N PRO A 437 19.82 5.18 -14.19
CA PRO A 437 20.08 3.77 -13.94
C PRO A 437 19.64 2.94 -15.15
N PRO A 438 20.35 1.88 -15.54
CA PRO A 438 19.85 0.96 -16.54
C PRO A 438 18.53 0.38 -16.09
N GLY A 439 17.57 0.24 -17.00
CA GLY A 439 16.15 -0.04 -16.76
C GLY A 439 15.81 -1.41 -16.14
N ASN A 440 16.65 -1.93 -15.30
CA ASN A 440 16.36 -3.00 -14.37
C ASN A 440 17.26 -2.81 -13.15
N PRO A 441 16.78 -2.14 -12.11
CA PRO A 441 17.54 -1.93 -10.88
C PRO A 441 17.66 -3.21 -10.02
N PHE A 442 17.12 -4.34 -10.45
CA PHE A 442 17.10 -5.57 -9.66
C PHE A 442 17.54 -6.80 -10.41
#